data_00b46c3e6b5e9dfb979eefa08356fb58
#
_entry.id   00b46c3e6b5e9dfb979eefa08356fb58
#
_cell.length_a   1.000
_cell.length_b   1.000
_cell.length_c   1.000
_cell.angle_alpha   90.00
_cell.angle_beta   90.00
_cell.angle_gamma   90.00
#
_symmetry.space_group_name_H-M   'P 1'
#
loop_
_entity.id
_entity.type
_entity.pdbx_description
1 polymer ?
#
loop_
_entity_poly.entity_id
_entity_poly.type
_entity_poly.pdbx_seq_one_letter_code
_entity_poly.pdbx_strand_id
1 'polypeptide(L)'
;MSTLMSGAKMLAECLAREGVECMFGYPGGVTLPFYDVLYDHQIRHVLVRHEENAAFSAEGYARATGKVGVCCATSGPGATNLTTGLVDAMMDSIPIVAITGQVTSKLIGSDAFQEADTFGLTRSCTKHNYLCILYTSPSPRD
;
A
#
# COMPACT_ATOMS: atom_id res chain seq x y z
N MET A 1 -13.71 -26.24 4.89
CA MET A 1 -12.72 -26.33 3.79
C MET A 1 -11.94 -25.04 3.78
N SER A 2 -10.62 -25.07 4.04
CA SER A 2 -9.77 -23.90 3.88
C SER A 2 -9.60 -23.63 2.38
N THR A 3 -10.19 -22.55 1.89
CA THR A 3 -9.97 -22.09 0.52
C THR A 3 -8.57 -21.52 0.43
N LEU A 4 -7.72 -22.11 -0.40
CA LEU A 4 -6.43 -21.51 -0.75
C LEU A 4 -6.71 -20.16 -1.44
N MET A 5 -6.13 -19.09 -0.89
CA MET A 5 -6.33 -17.73 -1.36
C MET A 5 -4.96 -17.09 -1.61
N SER A 6 -4.81 -16.36 -2.72
CA SER A 6 -3.58 -15.61 -2.98
C SER A 6 -3.45 -14.41 -2.02
N GLY A 7 -2.22 -13.99 -1.71
CA GLY A 7 -1.98 -12.81 -0.89
C GLY A 7 -2.64 -11.55 -1.45
N ALA A 8 -2.66 -11.38 -2.77
CA ALA A 8 -3.37 -10.29 -3.43
C ALA A 8 -4.87 -10.29 -3.12
N LYS A 9 -5.51 -11.46 -3.17
CA LYS A 9 -6.92 -11.62 -2.83
C LYS A 9 -7.18 -11.39 -1.34
N MET A 10 -6.29 -11.89 -0.46
CA MET A 10 -6.39 -11.62 0.98
C MET A 10 -6.34 -10.12 1.26
N LEU A 11 -5.42 -9.39 0.63
CA LEU A 11 -5.30 -7.95 0.80
C LEU A 11 -6.57 -7.21 0.35
N ALA A 12 -7.09 -7.54 -0.84
CA ALA A 12 -8.33 -6.93 -1.35
C ALA A 12 -9.54 -7.22 -0.44
N GLU A 13 -9.68 -8.46 0.03
CA GLU A 13 -10.72 -8.85 1.00
C GLU A 13 -10.59 -8.10 2.33
N CYS A 14 -9.36 -7.92 2.84
CA CYS A 14 -9.14 -7.16 4.07
C CYS A 14 -9.55 -5.70 3.89
N LEU A 15 -9.15 -5.05 2.80
CA LEU A 15 -9.55 -3.68 2.51
C LEU A 15 -11.07 -3.52 2.42
N ALA A 16 -11.74 -4.47 1.73
CA ALA A 16 -13.20 -4.46 1.61
C ALA A 16 -13.88 -4.64 2.98
N ARG A 17 -13.37 -5.54 3.84
CA ARG A 17 -13.90 -5.75 5.20
C ARG A 17 -13.69 -4.55 6.12
N GLU A 18 -12.61 -3.81 5.94
CA GLU A 18 -12.34 -2.55 6.66
C GLU A 18 -13.15 -1.37 6.09
N GLY A 19 -14.01 -1.62 5.11
CA GLY A 19 -14.90 -0.61 4.53
C GLY A 19 -14.20 0.39 3.62
N VAL A 20 -13.08 0.01 3.01
CA VAL A 20 -12.40 0.85 2.03
C VAL A 20 -13.24 0.94 0.77
N GLU A 21 -13.73 2.14 0.47
CA GLU A 21 -14.57 2.44 -0.70
C GLU A 21 -13.74 2.95 -1.89
N CYS A 22 -12.61 3.60 -1.61
CA CYS A 22 -11.78 4.25 -2.61
C CYS A 22 -10.30 4.09 -2.29
N MET A 23 -9.50 3.85 -3.32
CA MET A 23 -8.05 3.76 -3.25
C MET A 23 -7.43 4.59 -4.39
N PHE A 24 -6.36 5.31 -4.08
CA PHE A 24 -5.61 6.10 -5.05
C PHE A 24 -4.29 5.41 -5.36
N GLY A 25 -3.89 5.34 -6.63
CA GLY A 25 -2.65 4.65 -6.92
C GLY A 25 -2.20 4.69 -8.36
N TYR A 26 -0.99 4.17 -8.56
CA TYR A 26 -0.39 3.97 -9.87
C TYR A 26 0.10 2.52 -9.99
N PRO A 27 -0.47 1.72 -10.90
CA PRO A 27 -0.06 0.34 -11.11
C PRO A 27 1.39 0.22 -11.55
N GLY A 28 2.06 -0.84 -11.12
CA GLY A 28 3.39 -1.20 -11.60
C GLY A 28 3.63 -2.70 -11.49
N GLY A 29 4.71 -3.20 -12.04
CA GLY A 29 4.95 -4.62 -12.30
C GLY A 29 4.60 -5.55 -11.14
N VAL A 30 5.10 -5.25 -9.93
CA VAL A 30 4.91 -6.13 -8.76
C VAL A 30 3.51 -6.01 -8.12
N THR A 31 2.75 -4.96 -8.45
CA THR A 31 1.40 -4.75 -7.92
C THR A 31 0.30 -5.20 -8.90
N LEU A 32 0.63 -5.60 -10.13
CA LEU A 32 -0.36 -6.06 -11.12
C LEU A 32 -1.29 -7.17 -10.59
N PRO A 33 -0.80 -8.21 -9.88
CA PRO A 33 -1.69 -9.23 -9.35
C PRO A 33 -2.72 -8.69 -8.35
N PHE A 34 -2.40 -7.62 -7.63
CA PHE A 34 -3.33 -6.96 -6.72
C PHE A 34 -4.37 -6.14 -7.49
N TYR A 35 -3.94 -5.39 -8.51
CA TYR A 35 -4.85 -4.63 -9.36
C TYR A 35 -5.81 -5.53 -10.17
N ASP A 36 -5.34 -6.70 -10.60
CA ASP A 36 -6.17 -7.70 -11.28
C ASP A 36 -7.32 -8.18 -10.37
N VAL A 37 -7.00 -8.48 -9.11
CA VAL A 37 -8.02 -8.88 -8.12
C VAL A 37 -8.96 -7.73 -7.77
N LEU A 38 -8.47 -6.49 -7.70
CA LEU A 38 -9.31 -5.33 -7.39
C LEU A 38 -10.42 -5.10 -8.41
N TYR A 39 -10.24 -5.56 -9.65
CA TYR A 39 -11.25 -5.46 -10.70
C TYR A 39 -12.55 -6.17 -10.30
N ASP A 40 -12.48 -7.25 -9.55
CA ASP A 40 -13.61 -8.01 -9.06
C ASP A 40 -14.21 -7.48 -7.75
N HIS A 41 -13.56 -6.46 -7.15
CA HIS A 41 -14.00 -5.83 -5.90
C HIS A 41 -14.67 -4.48 -6.16
N GLN A 42 -15.57 -4.08 -5.25
CA GLN A 42 -16.26 -2.78 -5.35
C GLN A 42 -15.43 -1.59 -4.85
N ILE A 43 -14.13 -1.77 -4.66
CA ILE A 43 -13.23 -0.69 -4.27
C ILE A 43 -12.93 0.18 -5.51
N ARG A 44 -13.38 1.42 -5.48
CA ARG A 44 -13.10 2.38 -6.55
C ARG A 44 -11.61 2.69 -6.59
N HIS A 45 -10.95 2.38 -7.69
CA HIS A 45 -9.58 2.81 -7.93
C HIS A 45 -9.54 4.13 -8.69
N VAL A 46 -8.81 5.11 -8.16
CA VAL A 46 -8.53 6.39 -8.82
C VAL A 46 -7.08 6.38 -9.28
N LEU A 47 -6.90 6.32 -10.59
CA LEU A 47 -5.57 6.35 -11.21
C LEU A 47 -4.97 7.75 -11.10
N VAL A 48 -3.79 7.84 -10.53
CA VAL A 48 -2.99 9.07 -10.49
C VAL A 48 -1.91 9.05 -11.61
N ARG A 49 -1.26 10.18 -11.84
CA ARG A 49 -0.16 10.30 -12.81
C ARG A 49 1.22 10.30 -12.17
N HIS A 50 1.28 10.37 -10.86
CA HIS A 50 2.48 10.28 -10.04
C HIS A 50 2.08 9.76 -8.65
N GLU A 51 2.89 8.91 -8.05
CA GLU A 51 2.55 8.24 -6.79
C GLU A 51 2.43 9.22 -5.61
N GLU A 52 3.20 10.30 -5.60
CA GLU A 52 3.06 11.37 -4.62
C GLU A 52 1.61 11.90 -4.56
N ASN A 53 1.00 12.07 -5.75
CA ASN A 53 -0.39 12.49 -5.83
C ASN A 53 -1.37 11.44 -5.27
N ALA A 54 -0.99 10.15 -5.25
CA ALA A 54 -1.80 9.13 -4.60
C ALA A 54 -1.84 9.33 -3.09
N ALA A 55 -0.70 9.64 -2.47
CA ALA A 55 -0.63 9.91 -1.04
C ALA A 55 -1.41 11.19 -0.68
N PHE A 56 -1.22 12.29 -1.40
CA PHE A 56 -2.00 13.53 -1.20
C PHE A 56 -3.50 13.35 -1.44
N SER A 57 -3.88 12.54 -2.43
CA SER A 57 -5.29 12.25 -2.67
C SER A 57 -5.91 11.43 -1.55
N ALA A 58 -5.17 10.45 -1.01
CA ALA A 58 -5.60 9.68 0.15
C ALA A 58 -5.74 10.56 1.40
N GLU A 59 -4.80 11.47 1.60
CA GLU A 59 -4.87 12.46 2.67
C GLU A 59 -6.08 13.39 2.52
N GLY A 60 -6.27 13.97 1.32
CA GLY A 60 -7.43 14.80 1.03
C GLY A 60 -8.76 14.08 1.22
N TYR A 61 -8.82 12.80 0.84
CA TYR A 61 -9.98 11.96 1.09
C TYR A 61 -10.23 11.78 2.59
N ALA A 62 -9.18 11.50 3.37
CA ALA A 62 -9.31 11.34 4.82
C ALA A 62 -9.78 12.64 5.49
N ARG A 63 -9.23 13.78 5.10
CA ARG A 63 -9.66 15.11 5.61
C ARG A 63 -11.13 15.41 5.29
N ALA A 64 -11.55 15.09 4.08
CA ALA A 64 -12.91 15.41 3.61
C ALA A 64 -13.99 14.49 4.16
N THR A 65 -13.66 13.22 4.43
CA THR A 65 -14.65 12.20 4.78
C THR A 65 -14.58 11.75 6.24
N GLY A 66 -13.47 12.00 6.92
CA GLY A 66 -13.18 11.44 8.24
C GLY A 66 -12.85 9.93 8.22
N LYS A 67 -12.74 9.31 7.02
CA LYS A 67 -12.34 7.92 6.84
C LYS A 67 -10.84 7.83 6.59
N VAL A 68 -10.26 6.65 6.81
CA VAL A 68 -8.85 6.41 6.46
C VAL A 68 -8.67 6.45 4.94
N GLY A 69 -7.70 7.24 4.47
CA GLY A 69 -7.33 7.27 3.07
C GLY A 69 -6.40 6.10 2.72
N VAL A 70 -6.55 5.52 1.54
CA VAL A 70 -5.72 4.40 1.09
C VAL A 70 -5.02 4.75 -0.21
N CYS A 71 -3.70 4.56 -0.28
CA CYS A 71 -2.94 4.70 -1.51
C CYS A 71 -2.09 3.45 -1.79
N CYS A 72 -1.80 3.23 -3.07
CA CYS A 72 -1.01 2.08 -3.52
C CYS A 72 0.00 2.48 -4.59
N ALA A 73 1.23 1.99 -4.44
CA ALA A 73 2.32 2.19 -5.38
C ALA A 73 3.13 0.90 -5.60
N THR A 74 3.82 0.81 -6.72
CA THR A 74 4.73 -0.30 -6.99
C THR A 74 5.98 -0.23 -6.11
N SER A 75 6.87 -1.21 -6.23
CA SER A 75 8.16 -1.24 -5.53
C SER A 75 9.11 -0.13 -5.98
N GLY A 76 10.20 0.05 -5.26
CA GLY A 76 11.29 0.95 -5.62
C GLY A 76 10.82 2.38 -5.86
N PRO A 77 10.96 2.89 -7.10
CA PRO A 77 10.64 4.30 -7.40
C PRO A 77 9.17 4.64 -7.11
N GLY A 78 8.23 3.72 -7.27
CA GLY A 78 6.84 3.96 -6.93
C GLY A 78 6.65 4.16 -5.42
N ALA A 79 7.24 3.31 -4.61
CA ALA A 79 7.18 3.40 -3.16
C ALA A 79 7.89 4.67 -2.62
N THR A 80 9.06 5.01 -3.16
CA THR A 80 9.81 6.20 -2.74
C THR A 80 9.09 7.51 -3.07
N ASN A 81 8.35 7.54 -4.17
CA ASN A 81 7.54 8.69 -4.56
C ASN A 81 6.38 9.01 -3.61
N LEU A 82 5.97 8.10 -2.74
CA LEU A 82 4.94 8.37 -1.73
C LEU A 82 5.46 9.21 -0.55
N THR A 83 6.79 9.30 -0.37
CA THR A 83 7.40 9.82 0.87
C THR A 83 6.93 11.21 1.25
N THR A 84 6.86 12.14 0.29
CA THR A 84 6.42 13.52 0.56
C THR A 84 5.00 13.55 1.15
N GLY A 85 4.05 12.87 0.52
CA GLY A 85 2.68 12.83 1.03
C GLY A 85 2.55 12.06 2.36
N LEU A 86 3.40 11.05 2.61
CA LEU A 86 3.44 10.37 3.91
C LEU A 86 3.95 11.31 5.03
N VAL A 87 4.96 12.12 4.73
CA VAL A 87 5.47 13.14 5.67
C VAL A 87 4.37 14.14 5.99
N ASP A 88 3.68 14.66 4.98
CA ASP A 88 2.61 15.65 5.13
C ASP A 88 1.48 15.09 6.00
N ALA A 89 0.97 13.91 5.67
CA ALA A 89 -0.07 13.25 6.45
C ALA A 89 0.36 12.97 7.91
N MET A 90 1.63 12.59 8.12
CA MET A 90 2.18 12.36 9.47
C MET A 90 2.26 13.66 10.28
N MET A 91 2.71 14.76 9.67
CA MET A 91 2.83 16.07 10.33
C MET A 91 1.47 16.62 10.76
N ASP A 92 0.45 16.41 9.94
CA ASP A 92 -0.92 16.87 10.20
C ASP A 92 -1.78 15.83 10.93
N SER A 93 -1.21 14.67 11.28
CA SER A 93 -1.91 13.58 11.97
C SER A 93 -3.13 13.07 11.19
N ILE A 94 -3.04 13.02 9.87
CA ILE A 94 -4.09 12.51 9.00
C ILE A 94 -3.93 11.00 8.79
N PRO A 95 -4.97 10.18 9.06
CA PRO A 95 -4.87 8.75 8.95
C PRO A 95 -4.88 8.28 7.48
N ILE A 96 -3.76 7.76 7.02
CA ILE A 96 -3.65 7.11 5.70
C ILE A 96 -2.97 5.75 5.82
N VAL A 97 -3.30 4.86 4.91
CA VAL A 97 -2.63 3.57 4.72
C VAL A 97 -1.97 3.55 3.35
N ALA A 98 -0.66 3.37 3.32
CA ALA A 98 0.09 3.22 2.09
C ALA A 98 0.46 1.75 1.87
N ILE A 99 0.08 1.21 0.72
CA ILE A 99 0.39 -0.14 0.29
C ILE A 99 1.45 -0.05 -0.79
N THR A 100 2.62 -0.62 -0.55
CA THR A 100 3.71 -0.62 -1.52
C THR A 100 4.06 -2.03 -1.96
N GLY A 101 4.35 -2.17 -3.25
CA GLY A 101 4.97 -3.40 -3.75
C GLY A 101 6.38 -3.58 -3.17
N GLN A 102 6.86 -4.80 -3.20
CA GLN A 102 8.24 -5.16 -2.92
C GLN A 102 8.69 -6.24 -3.90
N VAL A 103 9.97 -6.30 -4.17
CA VAL A 103 10.55 -7.41 -4.92
C VAL A 103 10.31 -8.73 -4.21
N THR A 104 10.42 -9.85 -4.92
CA THR A 104 10.21 -11.16 -4.31
C THR A 104 11.15 -11.36 -3.13
N SER A 105 10.72 -12.07 -2.08
CA SER A 105 11.46 -12.24 -0.83
C SER A 105 12.88 -12.77 -1.01
N LYS A 106 13.15 -13.53 -2.08
CA LYS A 106 14.49 -14.04 -2.41
C LYS A 106 15.45 -12.96 -2.93
N LEU A 107 14.93 -11.84 -3.40
CA LEU A 107 15.70 -10.75 -3.98
C LEU A 107 15.83 -9.55 -3.04
N ILE A 108 15.15 -9.54 -1.90
CA ILE A 108 15.24 -8.44 -0.93
C ILE A 108 16.69 -8.34 -0.42
N GLY A 109 17.27 -7.14 -0.53
CA GLY A 109 18.65 -6.86 -0.12
C GLY A 109 19.71 -7.23 -1.17
N SER A 110 19.31 -7.49 -2.42
CA SER A 110 20.22 -7.83 -3.52
C SER A 110 20.40 -6.73 -4.56
N ASP A 111 19.87 -5.53 -4.29
CA ASP A 111 19.82 -4.42 -5.26
C ASP A 111 19.12 -4.81 -6.58
N ALA A 112 18.04 -5.59 -6.44
CA ALA A 112 17.26 -6.04 -7.58
C ALA A 112 16.58 -4.88 -8.30
N PHE A 113 16.14 -5.12 -9.54
CA PHE A 113 15.44 -4.13 -10.34
C PHE A 113 14.21 -3.55 -9.59
N GLN A 114 14.17 -2.24 -9.45
CA GLN A 114 13.13 -1.52 -8.71
C GLN A 114 13.00 -1.96 -7.24
N GLU A 115 14.09 -2.35 -6.60
CA GLU A 115 14.16 -2.51 -5.16
C GLU A 115 14.51 -1.17 -4.49
N ALA A 116 13.92 -0.90 -3.35
CA ALA A 116 14.33 0.14 -2.42
C ALA A 116 14.03 -0.31 -0.99
N ASP A 117 14.85 0.14 -0.04
CA ASP A 117 14.55 -0.03 1.39
C ASP A 117 13.41 0.92 1.80
N THR A 118 12.20 0.58 1.34
CA THR A 118 11.00 1.36 1.65
C THR A 118 10.72 1.42 3.14
N PHE A 119 11.00 0.34 3.88
CA PHE A 119 10.85 0.29 5.32
C PHE A 119 11.77 1.32 6.01
N GLY A 120 13.04 1.36 5.66
CA GLY A 120 14.00 2.33 6.19
C GLY A 120 13.64 3.76 5.82
N LEU A 121 13.26 4.00 4.56
CA LEU A 121 12.90 5.33 4.06
C LEU A 121 11.65 5.91 4.75
N THR A 122 10.63 5.09 5.00
CA THR A 122 9.36 5.57 5.54
C THR A 122 9.25 5.45 7.05
N ARG A 123 10.23 4.84 7.72
CA ARG A 123 10.24 4.66 9.17
C ARG A 123 10.09 5.96 9.96
N SER A 124 10.69 7.04 9.48
CA SER A 124 10.67 8.36 10.15
C SER A 124 9.39 9.16 9.90
N CYS A 125 8.61 8.79 8.89
CA CYS A 125 7.41 9.52 8.48
C CYS A 125 6.13 8.68 8.52
N THR A 126 6.15 7.56 9.22
CA THR A 126 4.97 6.72 9.45
C THR A 126 4.87 6.30 10.91
N LYS A 127 3.66 6.20 11.40
CA LYS A 127 3.38 5.71 12.76
C LYS A 127 3.77 4.25 12.92
N HIS A 128 3.61 3.46 11.87
CA HIS A 128 3.96 2.05 11.84
C HIS A 128 4.25 1.59 10.41
N ASN A 129 5.17 0.62 10.28
CA ASN A 129 5.57 0.00 9.03
C ASN A 129 5.57 -1.52 9.17
N TYR A 130 5.16 -2.20 8.10
CA TYR A 130 5.28 -3.66 7.99
C TYR A 130 5.94 -4.04 6.67
N LEU A 131 6.92 -4.94 6.74
CA LEU A 131 7.38 -5.71 5.59
C LEU A 131 6.74 -7.10 5.67
N CYS A 132 5.68 -7.32 4.88
CA CYS A 132 4.91 -8.55 4.92
C CYS A 132 5.65 -9.68 4.19
N ILE A 133 6.28 -10.55 4.94
CA ILE A 133 6.85 -11.82 4.46
C ILE A 133 6.26 -12.98 5.27
N LEU A 134 6.31 -14.20 4.72
CA LEU A 134 5.55 -15.37 5.18
C LEU A 134 5.59 -15.66 6.69
N TYR A 135 6.68 -15.28 7.37
CA TYR A 135 6.89 -15.61 8.80
C TYR A 135 7.05 -14.37 9.70
N THR A 136 6.88 -13.18 9.15
CA THR A 136 6.94 -11.93 9.95
C THR A 136 5.60 -11.18 10.00
N SER A 137 4.61 -11.63 9.24
CA SER A 137 3.24 -11.14 9.43
C SER A 137 2.71 -11.67 10.75
N PRO A 138 2.35 -10.81 11.72
CA PRO A 138 1.74 -11.29 12.94
C PRO A 138 0.46 -12.06 12.59
N SER A 139 0.38 -13.28 13.08
CA SER A 139 -0.85 -14.05 13.00
C SER A 139 -1.86 -13.45 13.99
N PRO A 140 -3.16 -13.36 13.66
CA PRO A 140 -4.18 -12.96 14.61
C PRO A 140 -4.29 -13.89 15.84
N ARG A 141 -3.47 -14.91 15.93
CA ARG A 141 -3.44 -15.91 16.98
C ARG A 141 -2.21 -15.86 17.88
N ASP A 142 -1.27 -14.94 17.62
CA ASP A 142 -0.05 -14.77 18.42
C ASP A 142 -0.24 -13.68 19.48
#